data_27054f52236a3a887c206ac77fdaebb2
#
_entry.id   27054f52236a3a887c206ac77fdaebb2
#
_cell.length_a   1.000
_cell.length_b   1.000
_cell.length_c   1.000
_cell.angle_alpha   90.00
_cell.angle_beta   90.00
_cell.angle_gamma   90.00
#
_symmetry.space_group_name_H-M   'P 1'
#
loop_
_entity.id
_entity.type
_entity.pdbx_description
1 polymer ?
#
loop_
_entity_poly.entity_id
_entity_poly.type
_entity_poly.pdbx_seq_one_letter_code
_entity_poly.pdbx_strand_id
1 'polypeptide(L)'
;MKCPGQDTLYWKPGAIFEVNCPNCDRPVEFFKDDTSRKCSHCGHRFVNPKMDFGCAAYCQYAEQCLGTLPEEVRAQKEDLLKDRVAVEMKRTFKRDFKRIGQATRRARYAERIAGKARGALPVVLCAAYLLEIGAPQALQKFGDTTEDHLEQESPVVAREILTALQAKDPLIDAVCTIVGHHLAPGSDAPPDHKIVYDADWVAQMEERIKSQPLDDGQLSDRIEAEL
;
A
#
# COMPACT_ATOMS: atom_id res chain seq x y z
N MET A 1 -2.36 -10.86 25.89
CA MET A 1 -1.93 -12.01 25.06
C MET A 1 -0.46 -11.74 24.71
N LYS A 2 0.48 -12.61 25.09
CA LYS A 2 1.90 -12.43 24.72
C LYS A 2 2.09 -12.91 23.27
N CYS A 3 2.81 -12.15 22.47
CA CYS A 3 3.18 -12.62 21.12
C CYS A 3 4.10 -13.84 21.22
N PRO A 4 4.02 -14.81 20.28
CA PRO A 4 4.87 -16.02 20.29
C PRO A 4 6.38 -15.72 20.37
N GLY A 5 6.84 -14.57 19.87
CA GLY A 5 8.24 -14.14 19.96
C GLY A 5 8.69 -13.67 21.35
N GLN A 6 7.74 -13.38 22.25
CA GLN A 6 8.00 -12.90 23.62
C GLN A 6 7.90 -14.02 24.67
N ASP A 7 7.55 -15.25 24.25
CA ASP A 7 7.46 -16.39 25.17
C ASP A 7 8.82 -17.04 25.35
N THR A 8 9.35 -16.92 26.57
CA THR A 8 10.67 -17.45 26.97
C THR A 8 10.81 -18.97 26.79
N LEU A 9 9.70 -19.70 26.71
CA LEU A 9 9.69 -21.16 26.44
C LEU A 9 10.25 -21.53 25.06
N TYR A 10 10.23 -20.59 24.12
CA TYR A 10 10.72 -20.79 22.75
C TYR A 10 12.10 -20.15 22.49
N TRP A 11 12.79 -19.68 23.54
CA TRP A 11 14.10 -19.07 23.38
C TRP A 11 15.18 -20.12 23.12
N LYS A 12 15.89 -19.93 22.02
CA LYS A 12 17.05 -20.76 21.64
C LYS A 12 18.34 -20.20 22.29
N PRO A 13 19.43 -21.00 22.34
CA PRO A 13 20.75 -20.48 22.69
C PRO A 13 21.08 -19.24 21.83
N GLY A 14 21.50 -18.14 22.47
CA GLY A 14 21.75 -16.85 21.81
C GLY A 14 20.61 -15.82 21.95
N ALA A 15 19.59 -16.10 22.78
CA ALA A 15 18.54 -15.13 23.12
C ALA A 15 19.05 -13.96 23.97
N ILE A 16 20.23 -14.11 24.58
CA ILE A 16 20.96 -13.05 25.28
C ILE A 16 22.27 -12.81 24.51
N PHE A 17 22.58 -11.56 24.20
CA PHE A 17 23.78 -11.20 23.45
C PHE A 17 24.23 -9.78 23.82
N GLU A 18 25.47 -9.48 23.53
CA GLU A 18 26.07 -8.16 23.76
C GLU A 18 26.23 -7.41 22.44
N VAL A 19 26.02 -6.09 22.47
CA VAL A 19 26.22 -5.16 21.40
C VAL A 19 26.92 -3.92 21.90
N ASN A 20 27.90 -3.43 21.17
CA ASN A 20 28.61 -2.21 21.55
C ASN A 20 27.72 -0.99 21.36
N CYS A 21 27.67 -0.12 22.37
CA CYS A 21 26.93 1.13 22.32
C CYS A 21 27.46 2.03 21.18
N PRO A 22 26.64 2.50 20.25
CA PRO A 22 27.13 3.32 19.13
C PRO A 22 27.69 4.68 19.53
N ASN A 23 27.45 5.13 20.79
CA ASN A 23 27.96 6.41 21.31
C ASN A 23 29.24 6.30 22.10
N CYS A 24 29.49 5.19 22.80
CA CYS A 24 30.66 5.09 23.71
C CYS A 24 31.41 3.76 23.61
N ASP A 25 31.03 2.91 22.65
CA ASP A 25 31.64 1.61 22.34
C ASP A 25 31.71 0.61 23.52
N ARG A 26 30.93 0.86 24.59
CA ARG A 26 30.83 -0.06 25.72
C ARG A 26 29.79 -1.14 25.44
N PRO A 27 30.03 -2.41 25.88
CA PRO A 27 29.08 -3.49 25.69
C PRO A 27 27.79 -3.24 26.48
N VAL A 28 26.65 -3.50 25.80
CA VAL A 28 25.30 -3.47 26.36
C VAL A 28 24.68 -4.80 26.09
N GLU A 29 24.16 -5.46 27.12
CA GLU A 29 23.47 -6.72 27.00
C GLU A 29 22.02 -6.49 26.49
N PHE A 30 21.61 -7.24 25.50
CA PHE A 30 20.26 -7.31 24.98
C PHE A 30 19.66 -8.69 25.17
N PHE A 31 18.37 -8.72 25.46
CA PHE A 31 17.55 -9.90 25.29
C PHE A 31 16.90 -9.87 23.89
N LYS A 32 16.55 -11.03 23.36
CA LYS A 32 15.95 -11.16 22.03
C LYS A 32 14.69 -10.32 21.88
N ASP A 33 13.90 -10.15 22.94
CA ASP A 33 12.63 -9.42 22.98
C ASP A 33 12.79 -7.93 23.37
N ASP A 34 13.99 -7.49 23.71
CA ASP A 34 14.24 -6.07 23.92
C ASP A 34 14.12 -5.30 22.59
N THR A 35 13.27 -4.28 22.56
CA THR A 35 13.17 -3.38 21.41
C THR A 35 14.28 -2.34 21.39
N SER A 36 14.63 -1.83 22.58
CA SER A 36 15.72 -0.86 22.78
C SER A 36 16.27 -0.96 24.20
N ARG A 37 17.54 -0.65 24.38
CA ARG A 37 18.16 -0.53 25.71
C ARG A 37 18.89 0.79 25.89
N LYS A 38 19.00 1.21 27.15
CA LYS A 38 19.79 2.37 27.55
C LYS A 38 21.16 1.91 28.00
N CYS A 39 22.21 2.47 27.41
CA CYS A 39 23.58 2.21 27.86
C CYS A 39 23.76 2.67 29.31
N SER A 40 24.19 1.79 30.18
CA SER A 40 24.43 2.08 31.59
C SER A 40 25.58 3.08 31.81
N HIS A 41 26.49 3.19 30.82
CA HIS A 41 27.67 4.04 30.93
C HIS A 41 27.41 5.49 30.46
N CYS A 42 26.84 5.68 29.26
CA CYS A 42 26.66 7.03 28.70
C CYS A 42 25.19 7.49 28.61
N GLY A 43 24.24 6.65 28.98
CA GLY A 43 22.82 6.98 28.95
C GLY A 43 22.18 6.98 27.56
N HIS A 44 22.95 6.74 26.49
CA HIS A 44 22.43 6.65 25.14
C HIS A 44 21.46 5.47 25.00
N ARG A 45 20.26 5.71 24.42
CA ARG A 45 19.27 4.66 24.13
C ARG A 45 19.39 4.31 22.66
N PHE A 46 19.49 3.03 22.34
CA PHE A 46 19.55 2.54 20.96
C PHE A 46 18.76 1.26 20.79
N VAL A 47 18.37 1.03 19.56
CA VAL A 47 17.52 -0.09 19.15
C VAL A 47 18.33 -1.38 19.12
N ASN A 48 17.67 -2.49 19.41
CA ASN A 48 18.26 -3.82 19.30
C ASN A 48 18.58 -4.16 17.83
N PRO A 49 19.85 -4.26 17.43
CA PRO A 49 20.22 -4.49 16.03
C PRO A 49 19.94 -5.92 15.53
N LYS A 50 19.63 -6.85 16.45
CA LYS A 50 19.25 -8.23 16.10
C LYS A 50 17.75 -8.48 16.19
N MET A 51 16.95 -7.45 16.46
CA MET A 51 15.52 -7.60 16.52
C MET A 51 14.96 -7.75 15.11
N ASP A 52 14.23 -8.83 14.91
CA ASP A 52 13.42 -9.01 13.70
C ASP A 52 12.13 -8.21 13.83
N PHE A 53 12.09 -7.07 13.16
CA PHE A 53 10.91 -6.22 13.09
C PHE A 53 9.89 -6.68 12.05
N GLY A 54 10.08 -7.85 11.42
CA GLY A 54 9.21 -8.34 10.35
C GLY A 54 7.74 -8.34 10.72
N CYS A 55 7.39 -8.72 11.95
CA CYS A 55 6.00 -8.64 12.41
C CYS A 55 5.51 -7.19 12.61
N ALA A 56 6.38 -6.25 12.97
CA ALA A 56 6.02 -4.85 13.21
C ALA A 56 5.64 -4.11 11.93
N ALA A 57 6.22 -4.49 10.80
CA ALA A 57 5.89 -3.94 9.51
C ALA A 57 4.42 -4.22 9.11
N TYR A 58 3.86 -5.34 9.58
CA TYR A 58 2.49 -5.77 9.25
C TYR A 58 1.49 -5.55 10.41
N CYS A 59 1.95 -5.34 11.63
CA CYS A 59 1.10 -5.28 12.81
C CYS A 59 0.53 -3.88 13.02
N GLN A 60 -0.80 -3.77 13.17
CA GLN A 60 -1.48 -2.53 13.50
C GLN A 60 -1.16 -2.04 14.94
N TYR A 61 -0.77 -2.96 15.83
CA TYR A 61 -0.42 -2.66 17.23
C TYR A 61 1.09 -2.50 17.45
N ALA A 62 1.89 -2.40 16.38
CA ALA A 62 3.34 -2.35 16.50
C ALA A 62 3.82 -1.21 17.41
N GLU A 63 3.23 -0.01 17.33
CA GLU A 63 3.58 1.13 18.18
C GLU A 63 3.22 0.92 19.65
N GLN A 64 2.13 0.22 19.94
CA GLN A 64 1.75 -0.12 21.30
C GLN A 64 2.68 -1.19 21.90
N CYS A 65 3.17 -2.10 21.06
CA CYS A 65 4.04 -3.19 21.47
C CYS A 65 5.51 -2.76 21.61
N LEU A 66 5.98 -1.92 20.69
CA LEU A 66 7.39 -1.55 20.56
C LEU A 66 7.71 -0.13 21.08
N GLY A 67 6.68 0.67 21.38
CA GLY A 67 6.82 2.11 21.60
C GLY A 67 7.08 2.84 20.28
N THR A 68 7.98 3.83 20.29
CA THR A 68 8.33 4.56 19.07
C THR A 68 9.04 3.62 18.09
N LEU A 69 8.44 3.43 16.91
CA LEU A 69 9.02 2.57 15.87
C LEU A 69 10.32 3.21 15.32
N PRO A 70 11.37 2.41 15.15
CA PRO A 70 12.57 2.83 14.43
C PRO A 70 12.23 3.32 13.02
N GLU A 71 13.05 4.24 12.49
CA GLU A 71 12.79 4.85 11.18
C GLU A 71 12.79 3.81 10.06
N GLU A 72 13.65 2.79 10.16
CA GLU A 72 13.72 1.67 9.22
C GLU A 72 12.41 0.88 9.18
N VAL A 73 11.77 0.65 10.34
CA VAL A 73 10.49 -0.07 10.41
C VAL A 73 9.36 0.79 9.88
N ARG A 74 9.42 2.11 10.10
CA ARG A 74 8.45 3.06 9.49
C ARG A 74 8.58 3.09 7.98
N ALA A 75 9.80 3.14 7.45
CA ALA A 75 10.05 3.06 6.01
C ALA A 75 9.52 1.74 5.42
N GLN A 76 9.79 0.60 6.06
CA GLN A 76 9.21 -0.69 5.65
C GLN A 76 7.67 -0.69 5.67
N LYS A 77 7.02 -0.06 6.66
CA LYS A 77 5.56 0.06 6.68
C LYS A 77 5.03 0.86 5.49
N GLU A 78 5.73 1.91 5.09
CA GLU A 78 5.38 2.71 3.91
C GLU A 78 5.59 1.92 2.62
N ASP A 79 6.69 1.19 2.48
CA ASP A 79 6.97 0.33 1.34
C ASP A 79 5.94 -0.80 1.19
N LEU A 80 5.44 -1.32 2.31
CA LEU A 80 4.45 -2.39 2.34
C LEU A 80 2.99 -1.89 2.28
N LEU A 81 2.76 -0.57 2.29
CA LEU A 81 1.40 -0.03 2.25
C LEU A 81 0.63 -0.52 1.03
N LYS A 82 1.26 -0.52 -0.15
CA LYS A 82 0.66 -1.02 -1.40
C LYS A 82 0.16 -2.46 -1.29
N ASP A 83 0.95 -3.33 -0.65
CA ASP A 83 0.60 -4.74 -0.50
C ASP A 83 -0.57 -4.93 0.47
N ARG A 84 -0.59 -4.14 1.54
CA ARG A 84 -1.70 -4.11 2.51
C ARG A 84 -2.98 -3.59 1.85
N VAL A 85 -2.89 -2.54 1.04
CA VAL A 85 -4.01 -2.01 0.24
C VAL A 85 -4.52 -3.07 -0.74
N ALA A 86 -3.63 -3.80 -1.43
CA ALA A 86 -4.02 -4.90 -2.32
C ALA A 86 -4.76 -6.02 -1.59
N VAL A 87 -4.41 -6.31 -0.34
CA VAL A 87 -5.12 -7.29 0.50
C VAL A 87 -6.51 -6.77 0.87
N GLU A 88 -6.64 -5.52 1.32
CA GLU A 88 -7.93 -4.93 1.68
C GLU A 88 -8.86 -4.79 0.46
N MET A 89 -8.33 -4.43 -0.72
CA MET A 89 -9.07 -4.44 -1.98
C MET A 89 -9.69 -5.83 -2.26
N LYS A 90 -8.90 -6.90 -2.12
CA LYS A 90 -9.41 -8.28 -2.30
C LYS A 90 -10.47 -8.64 -1.25
N ARG A 91 -10.30 -8.19 0.00
CA ARG A 91 -11.30 -8.41 1.07
C ARG A 91 -12.61 -7.69 0.78
N THR A 92 -12.55 -6.46 0.26
CA THR A 92 -13.73 -5.66 -0.09
C THR A 92 -14.50 -6.28 -1.25
N PHE A 93 -13.80 -6.66 -2.32
CA PHE A 93 -14.42 -7.27 -3.50
C PHE A 93 -14.84 -8.75 -3.30
N LYS A 94 -14.29 -9.42 -2.30
CA LYS A 94 -14.64 -10.82 -1.94
C LYS A 94 -14.52 -11.80 -3.13
N ARG A 95 -15.64 -12.10 -3.81
CA ARG A 95 -15.74 -13.04 -4.93
C ARG A 95 -15.86 -12.35 -6.29
N ASP A 96 -15.77 -11.04 -6.35
CA ASP A 96 -15.73 -10.31 -7.62
C ASP A 96 -14.32 -10.40 -8.24
N PHE A 97 -14.03 -11.59 -8.79
CA PHE A 97 -12.73 -11.87 -9.41
C PHE A 97 -12.46 -10.98 -10.63
N LYS A 98 -13.52 -10.45 -11.28
CA LYS A 98 -13.37 -9.54 -12.40
C LYS A 98 -12.75 -8.22 -11.92
N ARG A 99 -13.33 -7.57 -10.92
CA ARG A 99 -12.79 -6.31 -10.35
C ARG A 99 -11.43 -6.51 -9.70
N ILE A 100 -11.23 -7.62 -9.00
CA ILE A 100 -9.89 -7.96 -8.43
C ILE A 100 -8.85 -8.05 -9.56
N GLY A 101 -9.19 -8.72 -10.66
CA GLY A 101 -8.31 -8.84 -11.82
C GLY A 101 -8.02 -7.49 -12.48
N GLN A 102 -9.02 -6.64 -12.66
CA GLN A 102 -8.88 -5.29 -13.23
C GLN A 102 -7.99 -4.42 -12.34
N ALA A 103 -8.26 -4.32 -11.03
CA ALA A 103 -7.45 -3.56 -10.09
C ALA A 103 -5.99 -4.03 -10.06
N THR A 104 -5.74 -5.34 -10.11
CA THR A 104 -4.39 -5.90 -10.13
C THR A 104 -3.65 -5.56 -11.44
N ARG A 105 -4.33 -5.63 -12.59
CA ARG A 105 -3.74 -5.24 -13.88
C ARG A 105 -3.43 -3.75 -13.93
N ARG A 106 -4.37 -2.91 -13.50
CA ARG A 106 -4.21 -1.46 -13.38
C ARG A 106 -2.98 -1.12 -12.55
N ALA A 107 -2.85 -1.69 -11.36
CA ALA A 107 -1.69 -1.45 -10.49
C ALA A 107 -0.36 -1.86 -11.13
N ARG A 108 -0.32 -2.99 -11.87
CA ARG A 108 0.87 -3.44 -12.62
C ARG A 108 1.26 -2.44 -13.70
N TYR A 109 0.31 -1.88 -14.45
CA TYR A 109 0.60 -0.85 -15.45
C TYR A 109 1.00 0.47 -14.80
N ALA A 110 0.32 0.88 -13.73
CA ALA A 110 0.64 2.08 -12.98
C ALA A 110 2.07 2.05 -12.43
N GLU A 111 2.53 0.91 -11.90
CA GLU A 111 3.91 0.74 -11.43
C GLU A 111 4.93 0.90 -12.58
N ARG A 112 4.63 0.34 -13.74
CA ARG A 112 5.51 0.46 -14.93
C ARG A 112 5.58 1.89 -15.49
N ILE A 113 4.45 2.60 -15.52
CA ILE A 113 4.37 3.99 -16.00
C ILE A 113 5.05 4.91 -14.99
N ALA A 114 4.76 4.78 -13.69
CA ALA A 114 5.36 5.59 -12.63
C ALA A 114 6.89 5.44 -12.56
N GLY A 115 7.43 4.28 -12.89
CA GLY A 115 8.88 4.07 -13.00
C GLY A 115 9.57 4.90 -14.09
N LYS A 116 8.81 5.44 -15.03
CA LYS A 116 9.31 6.33 -16.12
C LYS A 116 8.86 7.78 -15.94
N ALA A 117 7.78 8.01 -15.26
CA ALA A 117 7.20 9.32 -14.97
C ALA A 117 7.56 9.78 -13.54
N ARG A 118 7.49 11.08 -13.27
CA ARG A 118 7.76 11.66 -11.94
C ARG A 118 6.51 11.60 -11.06
N GLY A 119 6.02 10.39 -10.79
CA GLY A 119 4.87 10.17 -9.89
C GLY A 119 5.28 9.69 -8.51
N ALA A 120 4.46 9.99 -7.50
CA ALA A 120 4.60 9.46 -6.14
C ALA A 120 4.11 8.00 -6.11
N LEU A 121 5.02 7.05 -6.28
CA LEU A 121 4.70 5.62 -6.42
C LEU A 121 3.71 5.08 -5.37
N PRO A 122 3.80 5.42 -4.07
CA PRO A 122 2.82 4.98 -3.08
C PRO A 122 1.41 5.49 -3.36
N VAL A 123 1.25 6.76 -3.77
CA VAL A 123 -0.05 7.36 -4.12
C VAL A 123 -0.63 6.66 -5.36
N VAL A 124 0.18 6.55 -6.41
CA VAL A 124 -0.21 5.92 -7.68
C VAL A 124 -0.69 4.48 -7.48
N LEU A 125 0.05 3.66 -6.73
CA LEU A 125 -0.31 2.26 -6.52
C LEU A 125 -1.55 2.11 -5.64
N CYS A 126 -1.66 2.89 -4.56
CA CYS A 126 -2.86 2.87 -3.73
C CYS A 126 -4.10 3.29 -4.53
N ALA A 127 -4.02 4.36 -5.32
CA ALA A 127 -5.12 4.81 -6.16
C ALA A 127 -5.48 3.77 -7.23
N ALA A 128 -4.49 3.15 -7.89
CA ALA A 128 -4.73 2.12 -8.89
C ALA A 128 -5.45 0.89 -8.34
N TYR A 129 -5.17 0.48 -7.10
CA TYR A 129 -5.90 -0.61 -6.45
C TYR A 129 -7.31 -0.21 -6.01
N LEU A 130 -7.52 1.06 -5.62
CA LEU A 130 -8.74 1.54 -4.97
C LEU A 130 -9.72 2.27 -5.91
N LEU A 131 -9.42 2.39 -7.20
CA LEU A 131 -10.19 3.23 -8.14
C LEU A 131 -11.70 2.91 -8.14
N GLU A 132 -12.08 1.65 -8.10
CA GLU A 132 -13.48 1.20 -8.09
C GLU A 132 -13.89 0.55 -6.75
N ILE A 133 -13.18 0.87 -5.67
CA ILE A 133 -13.35 0.16 -4.39
C ILE A 133 -14.75 0.34 -3.78
N GLY A 134 -15.45 1.39 -4.14
CA GLY A 134 -16.82 1.67 -3.73
C GLY A 134 -17.90 0.87 -4.45
N ALA A 135 -17.54 0.01 -5.42
CA ALA A 135 -18.54 -0.71 -6.22
C ALA A 135 -19.53 -1.56 -5.40
N PRO A 136 -19.15 -2.28 -4.34
CA PRO A 136 -20.10 -2.99 -3.49
C PRO A 136 -21.11 -2.05 -2.81
N GLN A 137 -20.66 -0.88 -2.35
CA GLN A 137 -21.48 0.14 -1.69
C GLN A 137 -22.40 0.83 -2.69
N ALA A 138 -21.88 1.19 -3.87
CA ALA A 138 -22.67 1.77 -4.95
C ALA A 138 -23.80 0.82 -5.36
N LEU A 139 -23.50 -0.45 -5.57
CA LEU A 139 -24.50 -1.46 -5.90
C LEU A 139 -25.56 -1.61 -4.80
N GLN A 140 -25.16 -1.56 -3.52
CA GLN A 140 -26.09 -1.65 -2.39
C GLN A 140 -26.98 -0.42 -2.27
N LYS A 141 -26.46 0.80 -2.50
CA LYS A 141 -27.19 2.06 -2.31
C LYS A 141 -28.04 2.43 -3.51
N PHE A 142 -27.54 2.26 -4.71
CA PHE A 142 -28.13 2.77 -5.95
C PHE A 142 -28.62 1.67 -6.89
N GLY A 143 -28.19 0.42 -6.68
CA GLY A 143 -28.56 -0.72 -7.51
C GLY A 143 -27.70 -0.90 -8.77
N ASP A 144 -26.72 -0.02 -8.99
CA ASP A 144 -25.78 -0.07 -10.12
C ASP A 144 -24.37 0.40 -9.71
N THR A 145 -23.46 0.38 -10.68
CA THR A 145 -22.07 0.83 -10.51
C THR A 145 -21.68 1.75 -11.67
N THR A 146 -22.53 2.76 -11.94
CA THR A 146 -22.20 3.82 -12.90
C THR A 146 -20.98 4.62 -12.42
N GLU A 147 -20.33 5.31 -13.35
CA GLU A 147 -19.14 6.13 -13.03
C GLU A 147 -19.45 7.15 -11.93
N ASP A 148 -20.58 7.86 -12.03
CA ASP A 148 -21.01 8.84 -11.01
C ASP A 148 -21.16 8.22 -9.62
N HIS A 149 -21.72 7.01 -9.52
CA HIS A 149 -21.88 6.31 -8.24
C HIS A 149 -20.54 5.77 -7.72
N LEU A 150 -19.65 5.36 -8.60
CA LEU A 150 -18.29 4.94 -8.21
C LEU A 150 -17.46 6.13 -7.72
N GLU A 151 -17.52 7.27 -8.42
CA GLU A 151 -16.82 8.50 -7.98
C GLU A 151 -17.33 9.01 -6.63
N GLN A 152 -18.60 8.79 -6.32
CA GLN A 152 -19.19 9.14 -5.04
C GLN A 152 -18.76 8.21 -3.90
N GLU A 153 -18.81 6.89 -4.12
CA GLU A 153 -18.60 5.90 -3.05
C GLU A 153 -17.13 5.48 -2.88
N SER A 154 -16.35 5.45 -3.97
CA SER A 154 -14.97 4.96 -3.89
C SER A 154 -14.05 5.80 -3.02
N PRO A 155 -14.11 7.15 -2.99
CA PRO A 155 -13.30 7.95 -2.08
C PRO A 155 -13.61 7.70 -0.60
N VAL A 156 -14.89 7.44 -0.28
CA VAL A 156 -15.33 7.16 1.10
C VAL A 156 -14.70 5.85 1.58
N VAL A 157 -14.84 4.79 0.80
CA VAL A 157 -14.29 3.47 1.14
C VAL A 157 -12.76 3.49 1.13
N ALA A 158 -12.15 4.20 0.16
CA ALA A 158 -10.69 4.34 0.09
C ALA A 158 -10.14 5.03 1.36
N ARG A 159 -10.79 6.09 1.83
CA ARG A 159 -10.42 6.80 3.06
C ARG A 159 -10.51 5.88 4.27
N GLU A 160 -11.59 5.12 4.41
CA GLU A 160 -11.75 4.17 5.50
C GLU A 160 -10.63 3.13 5.52
N ILE A 161 -10.32 2.53 4.38
CA ILE A 161 -9.24 1.54 4.24
C ILE A 161 -7.89 2.15 4.60
N LEU A 162 -7.54 3.30 4.01
CA LEU A 162 -6.23 3.92 4.21
C LEU A 162 -6.05 4.41 5.65
N THR A 163 -7.10 4.94 6.28
CA THR A 163 -7.09 5.32 7.70
C THR A 163 -6.88 4.09 8.60
N ALA A 164 -7.60 3.00 8.35
CA ALA A 164 -7.41 1.74 9.08
C ALA A 164 -6.00 1.16 8.91
N LEU A 165 -5.36 1.40 7.77
CA LEU A 165 -3.98 1.03 7.48
C LEU A 165 -2.95 2.03 8.06
N GLN A 166 -3.39 3.09 8.72
CA GLN A 166 -2.53 4.15 9.30
C GLN A 166 -1.67 4.85 8.24
N ALA A 167 -2.22 5.07 7.05
CA ALA A 167 -1.58 5.87 6.03
C ALA A 167 -1.54 7.35 6.47
N LYS A 168 -0.58 8.12 5.95
CA LYS A 168 -0.45 9.56 6.24
C LYS A 168 -1.57 10.35 5.56
N ASP A 169 -2.12 11.36 6.23
CA ASP A 169 -3.21 12.19 5.69
C ASP A 169 -2.93 12.75 4.29
N PRO A 170 -1.73 13.29 3.96
CA PRO A 170 -1.48 13.78 2.60
C PRO A 170 -1.59 12.70 1.52
N LEU A 171 -1.22 11.44 1.84
CA LEU A 171 -1.39 10.32 0.92
C LEU A 171 -2.87 9.95 0.78
N ILE A 172 -3.60 9.92 1.88
CA ILE A 172 -5.05 9.63 1.87
C ILE A 172 -5.78 10.64 0.99
N ASP A 173 -5.52 11.93 1.18
CA ASP A 173 -6.18 12.99 0.43
C ASP A 173 -5.84 12.94 -1.06
N ALA A 174 -4.57 12.71 -1.42
CA ALA A 174 -4.15 12.54 -2.80
C ALA A 174 -4.83 11.33 -3.48
N VAL A 175 -4.87 10.18 -2.79
CA VAL A 175 -5.54 8.98 -3.31
C VAL A 175 -7.04 9.20 -3.46
N CYS A 176 -7.71 9.77 -2.46
CA CYS A 176 -9.15 10.06 -2.51
C CYS A 176 -9.50 11.03 -3.64
N THR A 177 -8.66 12.03 -3.91
CA THR A 177 -8.85 12.95 -5.04
C THR A 177 -8.80 12.20 -6.38
N ILE A 178 -7.83 11.31 -6.58
CA ILE A 178 -7.72 10.53 -7.82
C ILE A 178 -8.91 9.59 -7.99
N VAL A 179 -9.26 8.88 -6.91
CA VAL A 179 -10.34 7.87 -6.91
C VAL A 179 -11.72 8.49 -7.09
N GLY A 180 -11.91 9.75 -6.66
CA GLY A 180 -13.16 10.49 -6.82
C GLY A 180 -13.29 11.23 -8.15
N HIS A 181 -12.28 11.24 -9.00
CA HIS A 181 -12.27 11.93 -10.29
C HIS A 181 -11.50 11.08 -11.32
N HIS A 182 -11.96 9.83 -11.54
CA HIS A 182 -11.23 8.92 -12.41
C HIS A 182 -11.52 9.12 -13.89
N LEU A 183 -12.47 9.99 -14.24
CA LEU A 183 -12.66 10.45 -15.62
C LEU A 183 -11.41 11.17 -16.14
N ALA A 184 -11.33 11.37 -17.45
CA ALA A 184 -10.18 11.94 -18.12
C ALA A 184 -9.61 13.15 -17.36
N PRO A 185 -8.36 13.09 -16.88
CA PRO A 185 -7.77 14.17 -16.13
C PRO A 185 -7.57 15.40 -17.01
N GLY A 186 -7.91 16.59 -16.50
CA GLY A 186 -7.63 17.84 -17.20
C GLY A 186 -6.14 18.06 -17.41
N SER A 187 -5.79 19.05 -18.27
CA SER A 187 -4.38 19.41 -18.55
C SER A 187 -3.56 19.65 -17.28
N ASP A 188 -4.18 20.25 -16.28
CA ASP A 188 -3.55 20.68 -15.03
C ASP A 188 -3.58 19.62 -13.92
N ALA A 189 -4.09 18.42 -14.22
CA ALA A 189 -4.12 17.33 -13.25
C ALA A 189 -2.71 16.90 -12.83
N PRO A 190 -2.54 16.52 -11.53
CA PRO A 190 -1.27 16.02 -11.03
C PRO A 190 -0.76 14.80 -11.83
N PRO A 191 0.57 14.63 -11.96
CA PRO A 191 1.16 13.49 -12.67
C PRO A 191 0.63 12.14 -12.19
N ASP A 192 0.41 11.99 -10.87
CA ASP A 192 -0.11 10.77 -10.27
C ASP A 192 -1.49 10.39 -10.82
N HIS A 193 -2.37 11.38 -11.02
CA HIS A 193 -3.69 11.16 -11.59
C HIS A 193 -3.60 10.69 -13.05
N LYS A 194 -2.76 11.37 -13.85
CA LYS A 194 -2.53 10.98 -15.26
C LYS A 194 -2.00 9.54 -15.37
N ILE A 195 -1.05 9.18 -14.51
CA ILE A 195 -0.48 7.82 -14.49
C ILE A 195 -1.57 6.77 -14.18
N VAL A 196 -2.44 7.03 -13.21
CA VAL A 196 -3.52 6.09 -12.85
C VAL A 196 -4.53 5.97 -13.97
N TYR A 197 -4.89 7.08 -14.60
CA TYR A 197 -5.80 7.10 -15.75
C TYR A 197 -5.24 6.31 -16.94
N ASP A 198 -3.98 6.58 -17.34
CA ASP A 198 -3.32 5.86 -18.44
C ASP A 198 -3.22 4.36 -18.12
N ALA A 199 -2.91 4.01 -16.87
CA ALA A 199 -2.83 2.62 -16.44
C ALA A 199 -4.19 1.90 -16.50
N ASP A 200 -5.26 2.59 -16.14
CA ASP A 200 -6.62 2.05 -16.24
C ASP A 200 -7.04 1.85 -17.69
N TRP A 201 -6.79 2.86 -18.52
CA TRP A 201 -7.06 2.77 -19.96
C TRP A 201 -6.34 1.58 -20.60
N VAL A 202 -5.03 1.41 -20.35
CA VAL A 202 -4.25 0.28 -20.89
C VAL A 202 -4.78 -1.06 -20.35
N ALA A 203 -5.16 -1.13 -19.07
CA ALA A 203 -5.72 -2.35 -18.48
C ALA A 203 -7.06 -2.74 -19.12
N GLN A 204 -7.91 -1.76 -19.41
CA GLN A 204 -9.19 -1.98 -20.12
C GLN A 204 -8.97 -2.41 -21.57
N MET A 205 -8.02 -1.78 -22.28
CA MET A 205 -7.67 -2.18 -23.66
C MET A 205 -7.14 -3.61 -23.71
N GLU A 206 -6.27 -4.02 -22.78
CA GLU A 206 -5.81 -5.41 -22.69
C GLU A 206 -6.98 -6.39 -22.54
N GLU A 207 -7.99 -6.04 -21.75
CA GLU A 207 -9.17 -6.88 -21.53
C GLU A 207 -10.05 -6.94 -22.79
N ARG A 208 -10.26 -5.81 -23.47
CA ARG A 208 -11.02 -5.73 -24.74
C ARG A 208 -10.36 -6.58 -25.84
N ILE A 209 -9.04 -6.50 -25.99
CA ILE A 209 -8.30 -7.29 -27.00
C ILE A 209 -8.38 -8.79 -26.67
N LYS A 210 -8.33 -9.18 -25.42
CA LYS A 210 -8.46 -10.59 -25.02
C LYS A 210 -9.86 -11.15 -25.26
N SER A 211 -10.89 -10.33 -25.08
CA SER A 211 -12.29 -10.73 -25.28
C SER A 211 -12.68 -10.74 -26.75
N GLN A 212 -12.07 -9.91 -27.58
CA GLN A 212 -12.28 -9.78 -29.01
C GLN A 212 -10.91 -9.63 -29.69
N PRO A 213 -10.22 -10.73 -30.02
CA PRO A 213 -8.95 -10.66 -30.73
C PRO A 213 -9.14 -9.87 -32.04
N LEU A 214 -8.45 -8.73 -32.14
CA LEU A 214 -8.42 -7.88 -33.33
C LEU A 214 -7.23 -8.28 -34.17
N ASP A 215 -7.33 -8.12 -35.51
CA ASP A 215 -6.14 -8.16 -36.35
C ASP A 215 -5.31 -6.87 -36.14
N ASP A 216 -4.05 -6.89 -36.62
CA ASP A 216 -3.12 -5.78 -36.40
C ASP A 216 -3.62 -4.44 -36.96
N GLY A 217 -4.39 -4.43 -38.08
CA GLY A 217 -4.97 -3.24 -38.67
C GLY A 217 -6.07 -2.64 -37.81
N GLN A 218 -6.99 -3.48 -37.35
CA GLN A 218 -8.09 -3.07 -36.46
C GLN A 218 -7.59 -2.57 -35.09
N LEU A 219 -6.46 -3.08 -34.63
CA LEU A 219 -5.82 -2.63 -33.39
C LEU A 219 -5.26 -1.21 -33.53
N SER A 220 -4.57 -0.93 -34.64
CA SER A 220 -4.01 0.40 -34.95
C SER A 220 -5.11 1.45 -35.08
N ASP A 221 -6.15 1.18 -35.85
CA ASP A 221 -7.29 2.07 -36.08
C ASP A 221 -8.01 2.41 -34.75
N ARG A 222 -8.13 1.45 -33.86
CA ARG A 222 -8.77 1.65 -32.54
C ARG A 222 -7.92 2.49 -31.59
N ILE A 223 -6.61 2.28 -31.58
CA ILE A 223 -5.68 3.08 -30.77
C ILE A 223 -5.71 4.55 -31.25
N GLU A 224 -5.70 4.76 -32.58
CA GLU A 224 -5.76 6.11 -33.17
C GLU A 224 -7.09 6.82 -32.90
N ALA A 225 -8.19 6.10 -32.79
CA ALA A 225 -9.51 6.67 -32.54
C ALA A 225 -9.76 7.05 -31.07
N GLU A 226 -8.97 6.54 -30.14
CA GLU A 226 -9.11 6.77 -28.69
C GLU A 226 -8.00 7.69 -28.12
N LEU A 227 -7.01 8.13 -28.94
CA LEU A 227 -6.00 9.13 -28.61
C LEU A 227 -6.43 10.53 -29.02
#